data_e7e0d6fad2bc62c542ec77950fd5667e
#
_entry.id   e7e0d6fad2bc62c542ec77950fd5667e
#
_cell.length_a   1.000
_cell.length_b   1.000
_cell.length_c   1.000
_cell.angle_alpha   90.00
_cell.angle_beta   90.00
_cell.angle_gamma   90.00
#
_symmetry.space_group_name_H-M   'P 1'
#
loop_
_entity.id
_entity.type
_entity.pdbx_description
1 polymer ?
#
loop_
_entity_poly.entity_id
_entity_poly.type
_entity_poly.pdbx_seq_one_letter_code
_entity_poly.pdbx_strand_id
1 'polypeptide(L)'
;MIYLELFYTFFIIGLFGFGGGYGMLSLIQTETVVNHHWLSSAEFTNIVAVSQMTPGPIGINSATYCGYTAIHNAGFGAGMAVLGSLTATIALVLPSLIIMILISKMFLKYMNTPVVQSVFAGLRPVVVGLLAAATLLLCNTENFSAPSVNPWQFWISLFLFAATFVGTMWLKINPIRMICYAGVAGLVLLY
;
A
#
# COMPACT_ATOMS: atom_id res chain seq x y z
N MET A 1 -27.16 -2.86 13.79
CA MET A 1 -26.33 -1.71 14.19
C MET A 1 -24.86 -1.91 13.78
N ILE A 2 -24.27 -3.07 14.02
CA ILE A 2 -22.84 -3.34 13.76
C ILE A 2 -22.35 -2.99 12.32
N TYR A 3 -23.12 -3.23 11.27
CA TYR A 3 -22.74 -2.89 9.89
C TYR A 3 -22.65 -1.37 9.66
N LEU A 4 -23.53 -0.57 10.30
CA LEU A 4 -23.47 0.89 10.20
C LEU A 4 -22.27 1.43 10.96
N GLU A 5 -21.96 0.89 12.12
CA GLU A 5 -20.76 1.24 12.89
C GLU A 5 -19.51 0.87 12.11
N LEU A 6 -19.46 -0.34 11.54
CA LEU A 6 -18.37 -0.81 10.69
C LEU A 6 -18.17 0.10 9.47
N PHE A 7 -19.27 0.46 8.80
CA PHE A 7 -19.23 1.38 7.65
C PHE A 7 -18.69 2.75 8.05
N TYR A 8 -19.23 3.34 9.11
CA TYR A 8 -18.82 4.66 9.58
C TYR A 8 -17.34 4.68 9.98
N THR A 9 -16.92 3.72 10.76
CA THR A 9 -15.53 3.60 11.24
C THR A 9 -14.55 3.47 10.08
N PHE A 10 -14.79 2.55 9.14
CA PHE A 10 -13.90 2.38 8.00
C PHE A 10 -13.98 3.53 6.99
N PHE A 11 -15.11 4.22 6.90
CA PHE A 11 -15.23 5.45 6.12
C PHE A 11 -14.34 6.57 6.69
N ILE A 12 -14.35 6.76 8.00
CA ILE A 12 -13.47 7.73 8.67
C ILE A 12 -12.00 7.35 8.50
N ILE A 13 -11.65 6.08 8.66
CA ILE A 13 -10.29 5.59 8.42
C ILE A 13 -9.86 5.86 6.97
N GLY A 14 -10.73 5.61 6.00
CA GLY A 14 -10.47 5.88 4.59
C GLY A 14 -10.32 7.37 4.25
N LEU A 15 -10.99 8.24 5.00
CA LEU A 15 -10.91 9.69 4.83
C LEU A 15 -9.61 10.27 5.44
N PHE A 16 -9.20 9.79 6.60
CA PHE A 16 -8.06 10.31 7.35
C PHE A 16 -6.83 9.41 7.31
N GLY A 17 -6.85 8.32 6.57
CA GLY A 17 -5.75 7.36 6.43
C GLY A 17 -4.60 7.90 5.58
N PHE A 18 -3.87 8.89 6.09
CA PHE A 18 -2.68 9.44 5.46
C PHE A 18 -1.43 8.65 5.88
N GLY A 19 -0.40 8.64 5.03
CA GLY A 19 0.90 8.05 5.36
C GLY A 19 1.13 6.63 4.85
N GLY A 20 0.23 6.09 4.02
CA GLY A 20 0.38 4.77 3.41
C GLY A 20 -0.12 3.62 4.29
N GLY A 21 0.15 2.38 3.86
CA GLY A 21 -0.43 1.18 4.48
C GLY A 21 -0.15 1.04 5.98
N TYR A 22 1.06 1.33 6.42
CA TYR A 22 1.43 1.22 7.85
C TYR A 22 0.77 2.31 8.71
N GLY A 23 0.62 3.54 8.21
CA GLY A 23 -0.09 4.60 8.92
C GLY A 23 -1.56 4.26 9.14
N MET A 24 -2.21 3.66 8.15
CA MET A 24 -3.59 3.19 8.26
C MET A 24 -3.75 2.03 9.25
N LEU A 25 -2.75 1.15 9.40
CA LEU A 25 -2.81 0.02 10.34
C LEU A 25 -2.99 0.47 11.78
N SER A 26 -2.31 1.55 12.19
CA SER A 26 -2.47 2.08 13.55
C SER A 26 -3.89 2.61 13.81
N LEU A 27 -4.49 3.28 12.80
CA LEU A 27 -5.89 3.73 12.89
C LEU A 27 -6.85 2.55 12.95
N ILE A 28 -6.66 1.55 12.09
CA ILE A 28 -7.50 0.35 12.09
C ILE A 28 -7.39 -0.37 13.44
N GLN A 29 -6.18 -0.53 13.98
CA GLN A 29 -5.96 -1.14 15.30
C GLN A 29 -6.70 -0.39 16.41
N THR A 30 -6.54 0.92 16.47
CA THR A 30 -7.18 1.75 17.49
C THR A 30 -8.70 1.60 17.42
N GLU A 31 -9.27 1.65 16.23
CA GLU A 31 -10.72 1.55 16.09
C GLU A 31 -11.24 0.13 16.36
N THR A 32 -10.62 -0.91 15.78
CA THR A 32 -11.17 -2.27 15.85
C THR A 32 -10.86 -3.01 17.14
N VAL A 33 -9.71 -2.71 17.78
CA VAL A 33 -9.27 -3.39 18.99
C VAL A 33 -9.55 -2.55 20.24
N VAL A 34 -9.21 -1.25 20.22
CA VAL A 34 -9.28 -0.42 21.42
C VAL A 34 -10.67 0.21 21.61
N ASN A 35 -11.23 0.82 20.56
CA ASN A 35 -12.48 1.57 20.69
C ASN A 35 -13.72 0.66 20.63
N HIS A 36 -13.77 -0.23 19.66
CA HIS A 36 -14.95 -1.06 19.42
C HIS A 36 -14.85 -2.49 19.98
N HIS A 37 -13.64 -2.94 20.34
CA HIS A 37 -13.39 -4.32 20.83
C HIS A 37 -13.94 -5.42 19.90
N TRP A 38 -13.97 -5.17 18.59
CA TRP A 38 -14.42 -6.17 17.61
C TRP A 38 -13.42 -7.30 17.42
N LEU A 39 -12.12 -6.99 17.65
CA LEU A 39 -11.01 -7.94 17.55
C LEU A 39 -10.14 -7.89 18.80
N SER A 40 -9.55 -9.03 19.11
CA SER A 40 -8.43 -9.10 20.05
C SER A 40 -7.14 -8.59 19.38
N SER A 41 -6.17 -8.19 20.20
CA SER A 41 -4.85 -7.76 19.71
C SER A 41 -4.13 -8.87 18.92
N ALA A 42 -4.31 -10.14 19.33
CA ALA A 42 -3.73 -11.30 18.63
C ALA A 42 -4.35 -11.51 17.25
N GLU A 43 -5.68 -11.41 17.14
CA GLU A 43 -6.39 -11.51 15.85
C GLU A 43 -5.94 -10.39 14.90
N PHE A 44 -5.83 -9.17 15.41
CA PHE A 44 -5.36 -8.04 14.60
C PHE A 44 -3.94 -8.27 14.07
N THR A 45 -3.02 -8.77 14.91
CA THR A 45 -1.65 -9.11 14.49
C THR A 45 -1.64 -10.16 13.37
N ASN A 46 -2.46 -11.18 13.49
CA ASN A 46 -2.61 -12.21 12.44
C ASN A 46 -3.16 -11.61 11.13
N ILE A 47 -4.16 -10.72 11.23
CA ILE A 47 -4.73 -10.02 10.07
C ILE A 47 -3.67 -9.18 9.38
N VAL A 48 -2.83 -8.47 10.12
CA VAL A 48 -1.72 -7.67 9.55
C VAL A 48 -0.73 -8.58 8.82
N ALA A 49 -0.34 -9.70 9.42
CA ALA A 49 0.57 -10.66 8.78
C ALA A 49 0.00 -11.21 7.46
N VAL A 50 -1.26 -11.65 7.47
CA VAL A 50 -1.94 -12.13 6.24
C VAL A 50 -2.09 -11.02 5.21
N SER A 51 -2.40 -9.79 5.64
CA SER A 51 -2.54 -8.65 4.75
C SER A 51 -1.23 -8.27 4.03
N GLN A 52 -0.09 -8.48 4.70
CA GLN A 52 1.24 -8.26 4.11
C GLN A 52 1.61 -9.35 3.09
N MET A 53 1.14 -10.58 3.30
CA MET A 53 1.34 -11.69 2.36
C MET A 53 0.38 -11.66 1.17
N THR A 54 -0.73 -10.93 1.29
CA THR A 54 -1.75 -10.83 0.24
C THR A 54 -1.36 -9.72 -0.74
N PRO A 55 -1.31 -9.98 -2.06
CA PRO A 55 -0.99 -8.95 -3.03
C PRO A 55 -2.08 -7.86 -3.05
N GLY A 56 -1.67 -6.60 -2.87
CA GLY A 56 -2.57 -5.45 -2.85
C GLY A 56 -2.24 -4.44 -1.74
N PRO A 57 -3.02 -3.35 -1.64
CA PRO A 57 -2.84 -2.35 -0.59
C PRO A 57 -3.15 -2.95 0.80
N ILE A 58 -2.18 -2.93 1.69
CA ILE A 58 -2.26 -3.51 3.04
C ILE A 58 -3.50 -2.99 3.80
N GLY A 59 -3.79 -1.69 3.71
CA GLY A 59 -4.95 -1.10 4.38
C GLY A 59 -6.28 -1.67 3.89
N ILE A 60 -6.42 -1.93 2.58
CA ILE A 60 -7.63 -2.53 1.99
C ILE A 60 -7.75 -4.00 2.41
N ASN A 61 -6.65 -4.75 2.34
CA ASN A 61 -6.63 -6.16 2.77
C ASN A 61 -7.00 -6.27 4.25
N SER A 62 -6.40 -5.43 5.11
CA SER A 62 -6.71 -5.39 6.54
C SER A 62 -8.18 -5.03 6.81
N ALA A 63 -8.75 -4.06 6.11
CA ALA A 63 -10.16 -3.71 6.25
C ALA A 63 -11.08 -4.88 5.89
N THR A 64 -10.76 -5.60 4.81
CA THR A 64 -11.51 -6.79 4.37
C THR A 64 -11.52 -7.86 5.45
N TYR A 65 -10.35 -8.20 6.00
CA TYR A 65 -10.23 -9.22 7.05
C TYR A 65 -10.84 -8.75 8.38
N CYS A 66 -10.62 -7.49 8.77
CA CYS A 66 -11.24 -6.94 9.98
C CYS A 66 -12.77 -6.94 9.91
N GLY A 67 -13.33 -6.58 8.75
CA GLY A 67 -14.76 -6.61 8.54
C GLY A 67 -15.37 -8.01 8.65
N TYR A 68 -14.68 -9.03 8.12
CA TYR A 68 -15.07 -10.43 8.29
C TYR A 68 -15.05 -10.83 9.76
N THR A 69 -13.91 -10.63 10.42
CA THR A 69 -13.69 -11.09 11.79
C THR A 69 -14.61 -10.40 12.78
N ALA A 70 -14.85 -9.09 12.60
CA ALA A 70 -15.78 -8.33 13.45
C ALA A 70 -17.20 -8.91 13.44
N ILE A 71 -17.73 -9.23 12.26
CA ILE A 71 -19.08 -9.82 12.14
C ILE A 71 -19.10 -11.28 12.61
N HIS A 72 -18.06 -12.04 12.33
CA HIS A 72 -17.94 -13.43 12.81
C HIS A 72 -17.87 -13.49 14.34
N ASN A 73 -17.08 -12.63 14.97
CA ASN A 73 -16.95 -12.54 16.44
C ASN A 73 -18.25 -12.07 17.12
N ALA A 74 -19.07 -11.29 16.40
CA ALA A 74 -20.42 -10.91 16.86
C ALA A 74 -21.45 -12.06 16.80
N GLY A 75 -21.02 -13.26 16.42
CA GLY A 75 -21.86 -14.47 16.40
C GLY A 75 -22.68 -14.67 15.12
N PHE A 76 -22.41 -13.92 14.07
CA PHE A 76 -23.09 -14.09 12.78
C PHE A 76 -22.41 -15.17 11.94
N GLY A 77 -23.20 -15.85 11.11
CA GLY A 77 -22.69 -16.90 10.22
C GLY A 77 -21.75 -16.36 9.11
N ALA A 78 -21.00 -17.27 8.47
CA ALA A 78 -19.99 -16.94 7.47
C ALA A 78 -20.51 -16.06 6.31
N GLY A 79 -21.74 -16.26 5.85
CA GLY A 79 -22.35 -15.42 4.80
C GLY A 79 -22.51 -13.96 5.22
N MET A 80 -22.92 -13.71 6.46
CA MET A 80 -23.01 -12.36 7.01
C MET A 80 -21.62 -11.77 7.25
N ALA A 81 -20.62 -12.57 7.65
CA ALA A 81 -19.24 -12.11 7.79
C ALA A 81 -18.64 -11.66 6.44
N VAL A 82 -18.97 -12.30 5.32
CA VAL A 82 -18.61 -11.83 3.97
C VAL A 82 -19.22 -10.46 3.66
N LEU A 83 -20.46 -10.21 4.05
CA LEU A 83 -21.07 -8.86 3.92
C LEU A 83 -20.33 -7.84 4.80
N GLY A 84 -19.80 -8.24 5.95
CA GLY A 84 -18.93 -7.41 6.78
C GLY A 84 -17.64 -6.99 6.04
N SER A 85 -16.98 -7.96 5.38
CA SER A 85 -15.82 -7.67 4.52
C SER A 85 -16.13 -6.64 3.44
N LEU A 86 -17.23 -6.85 2.72
CA LEU A 86 -17.65 -5.93 1.65
C LEU A 86 -17.95 -4.53 2.22
N THR A 87 -18.65 -4.46 3.34
CA THR A 87 -19.01 -3.20 4.00
C THR A 87 -17.75 -2.41 4.39
N ALA A 88 -16.81 -3.04 5.08
CA ALA A 88 -15.57 -2.40 5.52
C ALA A 88 -14.69 -1.95 4.33
N THR A 89 -14.57 -2.81 3.32
CA THR A 89 -13.76 -2.52 2.13
C THR A 89 -14.35 -1.36 1.32
N ILE A 90 -15.66 -1.38 1.06
CA ILE A 90 -16.35 -0.32 0.33
C ILE A 90 -16.24 0.99 1.13
N ALA A 91 -16.50 0.96 2.43
CA ALA A 91 -16.43 2.12 3.30
C ALA A 91 -15.03 2.77 3.28
N LEU A 92 -13.96 1.96 3.31
CA LEU A 92 -12.59 2.46 3.26
C LEU A 92 -12.25 3.14 1.93
N VAL A 93 -12.69 2.57 0.82
CA VAL A 93 -12.35 3.06 -0.53
C VAL A 93 -13.22 4.24 -0.95
N LEU A 94 -14.45 4.31 -0.47
CA LEU A 94 -15.46 5.26 -0.93
C LEU A 94 -15.07 6.74 -0.76
N PRO A 95 -14.48 7.21 0.36
CA PRO A 95 -14.04 8.59 0.50
C PRO A 95 -13.01 8.98 -0.55
N SER A 96 -12.00 8.13 -0.74
CA SER A 96 -10.94 8.36 -1.74
C SER A 96 -11.50 8.39 -3.15
N LEU A 97 -12.45 7.53 -3.48
CA LEU A 97 -13.14 7.51 -4.76
C LEU A 97 -13.93 8.81 -5.01
N ILE A 98 -14.71 9.27 -4.01
CA ILE A 98 -15.48 10.51 -4.10
C ILE A 98 -14.55 11.71 -4.32
N ILE A 99 -13.51 11.82 -3.50
CA ILE A 99 -12.53 12.93 -3.59
C ILE A 99 -11.85 12.91 -4.96
N MET A 100 -11.42 11.74 -5.43
CA MET A 100 -10.78 11.59 -6.73
C MET A 100 -11.69 12.02 -7.89
N ILE A 101 -12.98 11.63 -7.87
CA ILE A 101 -13.94 12.02 -8.90
C ILE A 101 -14.19 13.54 -8.88
N LEU A 102 -14.33 14.13 -7.69
CA LEU A 102 -14.53 15.57 -7.54
C LEU A 102 -13.33 16.36 -8.05
N ILE A 103 -12.13 15.96 -7.61
CA ILE A 103 -10.87 16.60 -8.05
C ILE A 103 -10.69 16.44 -9.56
N SER A 104 -10.94 15.25 -10.12
CA SER A 104 -10.79 15.00 -11.56
C SER A 104 -11.70 15.91 -12.39
N LYS A 105 -12.96 16.08 -12.00
CA LYS A 105 -13.88 17.01 -12.69
C LYS A 105 -13.41 18.46 -12.61
N MET A 106 -12.97 18.89 -11.43
CA MET A 106 -12.42 20.24 -11.24
C MET A 106 -11.12 20.43 -12.02
N PHE A 107 -10.23 19.42 -11.98
CA PHE A 107 -8.94 19.45 -12.63
C PHE A 107 -9.07 19.64 -14.14
N LEU A 108 -9.93 18.88 -14.81
CA LEU A 108 -10.18 19.00 -16.25
C LEU A 108 -10.61 20.42 -16.64
N LYS A 109 -11.36 21.11 -15.76
CA LYS A 109 -11.85 22.47 -16.00
C LYS A 109 -10.74 23.53 -15.77
N TYR A 110 -9.87 23.31 -14.76
CA TYR A 110 -8.93 24.34 -14.28
C TYR A 110 -7.46 24.03 -14.53
N MET A 111 -7.14 22.89 -15.18
CA MET A 111 -5.76 22.42 -15.40
C MET A 111 -4.84 23.45 -16.14
N ASN A 112 -5.43 24.31 -16.94
CA ASN A 112 -4.69 25.34 -17.69
C ASN A 112 -4.56 26.66 -16.92
N THR A 113 -5.08 26.77 -15.70
CA THR A 113 -4.93 27.99 -14.90
C THR A 113 -3.51 28.07 -14.30
N PRO A 114 -2.96 29.30 -14.18
CA PRO A 114 -1.61 29.48 -13.66
C PRO A 114 -1.44 28.96 -12.23
N VAL A 115 -2.51 29.02 -11.42
CA VAL A 115 -2.52 28.50 -10.04
C VAL A 115 -2.29 27.00 -10.03
N VAL A 116 -3.06 26.23 -10.81
CA VAL A 116 -2.93 24.76 -10.89
C VAL A 116 -1.57 24.37 -11.44
N GLN A 117 -1.10 25.05 -12.49
CA GLN A 117 0.23 24.80 -13.05
C GLN A 117 1.34 25.06 -12.03
N SER A 118 1.27 26.12 -11.24
CA SER A 118 2.23 26.42 -10.17
C SER A 118 2.24 25.36 -9.07
N VAL A 119 1.07 24.87 -8.66
CA VAL A 119 0.96 23.77 -7.69
C VAL A 119 1.62 22.50 -8.23
N PHE A 120 1.35 22.14 -9.49
CA PHE A 120 1.98 20.95 -10.09
C PHE A 120 3.48 21.11 -10.32
N ALA A 121 3.93 22.33 -10.65
CA ALA A 121 5.36 22.63 -10.75
C ALA A 121 6.09 22.42 -9.40
N GLY A 122 5.44 22.75 -8.28
CA GLY A 122 5.97 22.49 -6.94
C GLY A 122 5.87 21.01 -6.52
N LEU A 123 4.82 20.30 -6.92
CA LEU A 123 4.63 18.89 -6.56
C LEU A 123 5.59 17.93 -7.29
N ARG A 124 5.96 18.22 -8.53
CA ARG A 124 6.86 17.36 -9.32
C ARG A 124 8.20 17.05 -8.62
N PRO A 125 8.97 18.04 -8.14
CA PRO A 125 10.22 17.76 -7.44
C PRO A 125 10.01 17.03 -6.12
N VAL A 126 8.88 17.27 -5.42
CA VAL A 126 8.55 16.54 -4.18
C VAL A 126 8.33 15.06 -4.45
N VAL A 127 7.58 14.72 -5.50
CA VAL A 127 7.38 13.31 -5.91
C VAL A 127 8.70 12.64 -6.26
N VAL A 128 9.58 13.32 -7.01
CA VAL A 128 10.92 12.79 -7.32
C VAL A 128 11.73 12.57 -6.05
N GLY A 129 11.68 13.51 -5.09
CA GLY A 129 12.35 13.37 -3.80
C GLY A 129 11.82 12.19 -2.98
N LEU A 130 10.49 11.98 -2.96
CA LEU A 130 9.89 10.83 -2.29
C LEU A 130 10.28 9.49 -2.93
N LEU A 131 10.33 9.42 -4.26
CA LEU A 131 10.80 8.23 -4.97
C LEU A 131 12.27 7.94 -4.70
N ALA A 132 13.12 8.97 -4.66
CA ALA A 132 14.52 8.83 -4.28
C ALA A 132 14.68 8.35 -2.84
N ALA A 133 13.91 8.90 -1.90
CA ALA A 133 13.91 8.46 -0.51
C ALA A 133 13.46 7.00 -0.38
N ALA A 134 12.40 6.59 -1.08
CA ALA A 134 11.95 5.21 -1.11
C ALA A 134 13.03 4.27 -1.67
N THR A 135 13.72 4.68 -2.74
CA THR A 135 14.84 3.91 -3.31
C THR A 135 15.97 3.73 -2.28
N LEU A 136 16.33 4.78 -1.56
CA LEU A 136 17.36 4.72 -0.51
C LEU A 136 16.94 3.82 0.66
N LEU A 137 15.67 3.83 1.05
CA LEU A 137 15.14 2.91 2.08
C LEU A 137 15.24 1.43 1.66
N LEU A 138 15.08 1.15 0.37
CA LEU A 138 15.25 -0.21 -0.17
C LEU A 138 16.72 -0.62 -0.32
N CYS A 139 17.67 0.33 -0.28
CA CYS A 139 19.12 0.06 -0.28
C CYS A 139 19.59 -0.34 1.14
N ASN A 140 19.05 -1.41 1.68
CA ASN A 140 19.39 -1.96 2.99
C ASN A 140 20.11 -3.32 2.85
N THR A 141 20.63 -3.82 3.98
CA THR A 141 21.36 -5.09 4.01
C THR A 141 20.49 -6.33 3.76
N GLU A 142 19.19 -6.21 3.88
CA GLU A 142 18.24 -7.29 3.56
C GLU A 142 18.11 -7.49 2.05
N ASN A 143 18.09 -6.39 1.28
CA ASN A 143 17.92 -6.44 -0.17
C ASN A 143 19.25 -6.61 -0.93
N PHE A 144 20.33 -5.98 -0.44
CA PHE A 144 21.64 -6.02 -1.10
C PHE A 144 22.64 -6.95 -0.43
N SER A 145 22.34 -7.47 0.75
CA SER A 145 23.26 -8.13 1.65
C SER A 145 24.42 -7.23 2.11
N ALA A 146 25.19 -7.66 3.09
CA ALA A 146 26.40 -6.94 3.47
C ALA A 146 27.61 -7.62 2.80
N PRO A 147 28.60 -6.85 2.29
CA PRO A 147 29.79 -7.42 1.65
C PRO A 147 30.57 -8.37 2.56
N SER A 148 30.46 -8.17 3.88
CA SER A 148 31.08 -9.00 4.91
C SER A 148 30.37 -10.33 5.18
N VAL A 149 29.05 -10.41 4.85
CA VAL A 149 28.22 -11.61 5.12
C VAL A 149 28.12 -12.48 3.88
N ASN A 150 27.77 -11.89 2.75
CA ASN A 150 27.68 -12.61 1.48
C ASN A 150 28.14 -11.71 0.32
N PRO A 151 29.46 -11.71 0.00
CA PRO A 151 29.99 -10.85 -1.04
C PRO A 151 29.44 -11.18 -2.43
N TRP A 152 29.11 -12.43 -2.71
CA TRP A 152 28.54 -12.86 -3.99
C TRP A 152 27.17 -12.20 -4.23
N GLN A 153 26.26 -12.31 -3.29
CA GLN A 153 24.94 -11.72 -3.35
C GLN A 153 25.02 -10.19 -3.47
N PHE A 154 25.91 -9.54 -2.72
CA PHE A 154 26.11 -8.10 -2.77
C PHE A 154 26.49 -7.63 -4.18
N TRP A 155 27.51 -8.23 -4.80
CA TRP A 155 27.97 -7.82 -6.12
C TRP A 155 26.95 -8.11 -7.22
N ILE A 156 26.23 -9.23 -7.16
CA ILE A 156 25.16 -9.54 -8.10
C ILE A 156 24.02 -8.56 -7.98
N SER A 157 23.55 -8.24 -6.76
CA SER A 157 22.49 -7.28 -6.53
C SER A 157 22.86 -5.89 -7.03
N LEU A 158 24.10 -5.46 -6.78
CA LEU A 158 24.62 -4.19 -7.28
C LEU A 158 24.70 -4.16 -8.82
N PHE A 159 25.15 -5.25 -9.43
CA PHE A 159 25.20 -5.39 -10.88
C PHE A 159 23.80 -5.36 -11.51
N LEU A 160 22.86 -6.10 -10.96
CA LEU A 160 21.47 -6.12 -11.43
C LEU A 160 20.82 -4.72 -11.28
N PHE A 161 21.07 -4.03 -10.17
CA PHE A 161 20.61 -2.64 -9.99
C PHE A 161 21.18 -1.72 -11.06
N ALA A 162 22.50 -1.75 -11.27
CA ALA A 162 23.15 -0.92 -12.28
C ALA A 162 22.67 -1.25 -13.71
N ALA A 163 22.54 -2.54 -14.04
CA ALA A 163 22.06 -3.00 -15.34
C ALA A 163 20.60 -2.58 -15.61
N THR A 164 19.73 -2.68 -14.61
CA THR A 164 18.33 -2.22 -14.73
C THR A 164 18.25 -0.70 -14.87
N PHE A 165 19.06 0.03 -14.12
CA PHE A 165 19.13 1.49 -14.21
C PHE A 165 19.59 1.95 -15.60
N VAL A 166 20.71 1.41 -16.10
CA VAL A 166 21.26 1.71 -17.44
C VAL A 166 20.29 1.28 -18.54
N GLY A 167 19.72 0.08 -18.43
CA GLY A 167 18.77 -0.47 -19.40
C GLY A 167 17.51 0.38 -19.55
N THR A 168 17.00 0.90 -18.42
CA THR A 168 15.82 1.76 -18.44
C THR A 168 16.14 3.17 -18.90
N MET A 169 17.25 3.75 -18.43
CA MET A 169 17.57 5.16 -18.66
C MET A 169 18.20 5.42 -20.05
N TRP A 170 19.16 4.61 -20.45
CA TRP A 170 19.90 4.81 -21.68
C TRP A 170 19.40 3.97 -22.86
N LEU A 171 19.08 2.71 -22.64
CA LEU A 171 18.57 1.83 -23.69
C LEU A 171 17.06 1.99 -23.89
N LYS A 172 16.36 2.76 -23.03
CA LYS A 172 14.91 3.03 -23.08
C LYS A 172 14.08 1.75 -23.16
N ILE A 173 14.54 0.66 -22.57
CA ILE A 173 13.81 -0.59 -22.48
C ILE A 173 12.58 -0.37 -21.60
N ASN A 174 11.44 -0.93 -22.02
CA ASN A 174 10.21 -0.82 -21.24
C ASN A 174 10.43 -1.35 -19.80
N PRO A 175 10.11 -0.57 -18.75
CA PRO A 175 10.32 -0.95 -17.35
C PRO A 175 9.75 -2.32 -16.98
N ILE A 176 8.58 -2.70 -17.53
CA ILE A 176 7.95 -3.99 -17.26
C ILE A 176 8.84 -5.14 -17.77
N ARG A 177 9.39 -5.03 -18.99
CA ARG A 177 10.33 -6.03 -19.52
C ARG A 177 11.60 -6.09 -18.69
N MET A 178 12.08 -4.94 -18.21
CA MET A 178 13.27 -4.87 -17.38
C MET A 178 13.09 -5.56 -16.04
N ILE A 179 11.93 -5.41 -15.40
CA ILE A 179 11.57 -6.14 -14.18
C ILE A 179 11.57 -7.65 -14.42
N CYS A 180 10.97 -8.11 -15.54
CA CYS A 180 10.97 -9.52 -15.89
C CYS A 180 12.41 -10.06 -16.12
N TYR A 181 13.24 -9.32 -16.85
CA TYR A 181 14.64 -9.73 -17.06
C TYR A 181 15.44 -9.77 -15.77
N ALA A 182 15.29 -8.77 -14.91
CA ALA A 182 15.95 -8.74 -13.62
C ALA A 182 15.48 -9.87 -12.69
N GLY A 183 14.18 -10.18 -12.72
CA GLY A 183 13.61 -11.29 -11.95
C GLY A 183 14.15 -12.65 -12.39
N VAL A 184 14.19 -12.92 -13.71
CA VAL A 184 14.77 -14.16 -14.25
C VAL A 184 16.27 -14.23 -13.96
N ALA A 185 17.02 -13.15 -14.18
CA ALA A 185 18.43 -13.09 -13.88
C ALA A 185 18.74 -13.29 -12.38
N GLY A 186 17.94 -12.68 -11.49
CA GLY A 186 18.04 -12.87 -10.05
C GLY A 186 17.78 -14.32 -9.64
N LEU A 187 16.77 -14.96 -10.23
CA LEU A 187 16.46 -16.36 -9.95
C LEU A 187 17.60 -17.31 -10.38
N VAL A 188 18.28 -17.02 -11.51
CA VAL A 188 19.40 -17.87 -12.00
C VAL A 188 20.70 -17.60 -11.24
N LEU A 189 20.96 -16.37 -10.80
CA LEU A 189 22.23 -15.96 -10.22
C LEU A 189 22.26 -16.04 -8.68
N LEU A 190 21.10 -15.98 -8.03
CA LEU A 190 20.98 -15.94 -6.57
C LEU A 190 20.39 -17.22 -5.97
N TYR A 191 19.79 -18.09 -6.79
CA TYR A 191 19.29 -19.41 -6.42
C TYR A 191 19.95 -20.51 -7.27
#